data_927bdc6db31971c0d53db5a9c90dfb7c
#
_entry.id   927bdc6db31971c0d53db5a9c90dfb7c
#
_cell.length_a   1.000
_cell.length_b   1.000
_cell.length_c   1.000
_cell.angle_alpha   90.00
_cell.angle_beta   90.00
_cell.angle_gamma   90.00
#
_symmetry.space_group_name_H-M   'P 1'
#
loop_
_entity.id
_entity.type
_entity.pdbx_description
1 polymer ?
#
loop_
_entity_poly.entity_id
_entity_poly.type
_entity_poly.pdbx_seq_one_letter_code
_entity_poly.pdbx_strand_id
1 'polypeptide(L)'
;DAALDHDDDFVLYRVLLNADLHLGKRRRGFLEAKSAVLTDRNLPGGRRPTDADDIDLQNAYLEWSLAPTAAVGITVRAGRQELLFGKQRLVSPLDWANTRRTFDGARGTAAIRDWTLDGFFVRPVRVVRSGFNRWDSGTDFFGLHAARKPGRLPRLEGYWLMLRREAAAFNGTAGRERRYTFGARLAGTAGGARAEYDFEAAYQWGSLGAGTISAAMFGGELAYPVAQVPGRPRFHAGLDYAS
;
A
#
# COMPACT_ATOMS: atom_id res chain seq x y z
N ASP A 1 21.16 7.34 29.49
CA ASP A 1 21.32 5.99 28.88
C ASP A 1 22.45 6.02 27.87
N ALA A 2 23.64 5.55 28.31
CA ALA A 2 24.86 5.45 27.49
C ALA A 2 24.76 4.35 26.40
N ALA A 3 23.58 3.78 26.18
CA ALA A 3 23.37 2.70 25.22
C ALA A 3 22.75 3.17 23.89
N LEU A 4 22.43 4.45 23.77
CA LEU A 4 21.91 5.04 22.54
C LEU A 4 23.00 5.98 22.01
N ASP A 5 23.73 5.54 21.02
CA ASP A 5 24.47 6.45 20.16
C ASP A 5 23.41 7.29 19.43
N HIS A 6 23.36 8.58 19.75
CA HIS A 6 22.38 9.52 19.21
C HIS A 6 22.80 10.10 17.85
N ASP A 7 24.06 9.90 17.47
CA ASP A 7 24.64 10.37 16.22
C ASP A 7 24.91 9.17 15.32
N ASP A 8 24.09 8.97 14.29
CA ASP A 8 24.24 7.90 13.32
C ASP A 8 24.06 8.45 11.90
N ASP A 9 25.12 8.47 11.14
CA ASP A 9 25.13 8.84 9.73
C ASP A 9 25.08 7.59 8.87
N PHE A 10 24.04 7.43 8.06
CA PHE A 10 23.92 6.30 7.16
C PHE A 10 23.39 6.72 5.79
N VAL A 11 23.73 5.94 4.78
CA VAL A 11 23.26 6.15 3.42
C VAL A 11 22.44 4.96 2.96
N LEU A 12 21.27 5.25 2.38
CA LEU A 12 20.40 4.28 1.74
C LEU A 12 20.53 4.39 0.22
N TYR A 13 20.85 3.29 -0.43
CA TYR A 13 20.87 3.16 -1.88
C TYR A 13 19.76 2.21 -2.31
N ARG A 14 18.99 2.61 -3.32
CA ARG A 14 18.04 1.73 -3.97
C ARG A 14 18.21 1.83 -5.48
N VAL A 15 18.49 0.69 -6.10
CA VAL A 15 18.55 0.54 -7.55
C VAL A 15 17.42 -0.37 -8.00
N LEU A 16 16.66 0.05 -8.99
CA LEU A 16 15.59 -0.73 -9.62
C LEU A 16 15.92 -0.86 -11.11
N LEU A 17 15.87 -2.08 -11.63
CA LEU A 17 16.01 -2.38 -13.05
C LEU A 17 14.80 -3.18 -13.51
N ASN A 18 14.08 -2.70 -14.51
CA ASN A 18 12.87 -3.36 -14.98
C ASN A 18 12.89 -3.68 -16.47
N ALA A 19 12.10 -4.69 -16.82
CA ALA A 19 11.75 -5.08 -18.17
C ALA A 19 10.23 -5.21 -18.29
N ASP A 20 9.64 -4.55 -19.28
CA ASP A 20 8.20 -4.53 -19.53
C ASP A 20 7.94 -5.11 -20.94
N LEU A 21 7.41 -6.31 -20.99
CA LEU A 21 7.20 -7.06 -22.22
C LEU A 21 5.71 -7.15 -22.57
N HIS A 22 5.33 -6.56 -23.69
CA HIS A 22 3.97 -6.62 -24.22
C HIS A 22 3.86 -7.66 -25.35
N LEU A 23 3.07 -8.69 -25.14
CA LEU A 23 2.79 -9.76 -26.11
C LEU A 23 1.41 -9.54 -26.74
N GLY A 24 1.38 -8.72 -27.77
CA GLY A 24 0.14 -8.25 -28.40
C GLY A 24 -0.63 -7.28 -27.48
N LYS A 25 -1.96 -7.19 -27.67
CA LYS A 25 -2.83 -6.25 -26.95
C LYS A 25 -3.37 -6.76 -25.61
N ARG A 26 -3.13 -8.03 -25.27
CA ARG A 26 -3.82 -8.71 -24.18
C ARG A 26 -2.91 -9.29 -23.09
N ARG A 27 -1.62 -9.38 -23.33
CA ARG A 27 -0.68 -10.03 -22.42
C ARG A 27 0.48 -9.11 -22.13
N ARG A 28 0.86 -9.01 -20.88
CA ARG A 28 2.01 -8.25 -20.43
C ARG A 28 2.79 -9.08 -19.40
N GLY A 29 4.09 -9.14 -19.55
CA GLY A 29 5.02 -9.64 -18.55
C GLY A 29 5.82 -8.48 -18.00
N PHE A 30 5.92 -8.36 -16.69
CA PHE A 30 6.71 -7.33 -16.04
C PHE A 30 7.66 -7.96 -15.03
N LEU A 31 8.92 -7.60 -15.13
CA LEU A 31 9.97 -8.02 -14.21
C LEU A 31 10.72 -6.80 -13.72
N GLU A 32 10.90 -6.69 -12.40
CA GLU A 32 11.70 -5.64 -11.79
C GLU A 32 12.60 -6.24 -10.71
N ALA A 33 13.90 -6.15 -10.92
CA ALA A 33 14.92 -6.46 -9.93
C ALA A 33 15.21 -5.23 -9.09
N LYS A 34 15.52 -5.44 -7.81
CA LYS A 34 15.95 -4.40 -6.88
C LYS A 34 17.27 -4.74 -6.23
N SER A 35 18.01 -3.72 -5.85
CA SER A 35 19.07 -3.77 -4.86
C SER A 35 18.86 -2.62 -3.89
N ALA A 36 18.70 -2.93 -2.61
CA ALA A 36 18.52 -1.97 -1.53
C ALA A 36 19.63 -2.16 -0.50
N VAL A 37 20.55 -1.21 -0.42
CA VAL A 37 21.74 -1.28 0.43
C VAL A 37 21.72 -0.18 1.46
N LEU A 38 22.12 -0.51 2.66
CA LEU A 38 22.33 0.39 3.78
C LEU A 38 23.81 0.33 4.19
N THR A 39 24.45 1.49 4.32
CA THR A 39 25.82 1.60 4.83
C THR A 39 25.83 2.24 6.21
N ASP A 40 26.79 1.80 7.03
CA ASP A 40 27.24 2.48 8.26
C ASP A 40 26.18 2.77 9.34
N ARG A 41 25.11 1.98 9.40
CA ARG A 41 24.10 2.14 10.43
C ARG A 41 24.50 1.44 11.72
N ASN A 42 24.68 2.22 12.80
CA ASN A 42 25.10 1.79 14.13
C ASN A 42 23.98 1.83 15.17
N LEU A 43 22.77 2.29 14.84
CA LEU A 43 21.62 2.35 15.74
C LEU A 43 21.27 0.98 16.34
N PRO A 44 20.77 0.93 17.58
CA PRO A 44 20.27 -0.29 18.20
C PRO A 44 19.27 -1.03 17.32
N GLY A 45 19.42 -2.36 17.20
CA GLY A 45 18.63 -3.21 16.31
C GLY A 45 19.23 -3.41 14.91
N GLY A 46 20.30 -2.69 14.56
CA GLY A 46 21.04 -2.88 13.31
C GLY A 46 20.19 -2.70 12.05
N ARG A 47 20.51 -3.45 11.00
CA ARG A 47 19.76 -3.43 9.73
C ARG A 47 18.38 -4.06 9.90
N ARG A 48 17.33 -3.32 9.60
CA ARG A 48 15.95 -3.81 9.59
C ARG A 48 15.57 -4.34 8.19
N PRO A 49 14.55 -5.22 8.08
CA PRO A 49 14.04 -5.68 6.77
C PRO A 49 13.55 -4.54 5.87
N THR A 50 13.23 -3.37 6.41
CA THR A 50 12.85 -2.16 5.66
C THR A 50 14.04 -1.38 5.11
N ASP A 51 15.25 -1.66 5.59
CA ASP A 51 16.44 -0.85 5.28
C ASP A 51 17.28 -1.47 4.17
N ALA A 52 17.42 -2.79 4.15
CA ALA A 52 18.33 -3.47 3.22
C ALA A 52 17.81 -4.82 2.71
N ASP A 53 18.07 -5.05 1.42
CA ASP A 53 17.77 -6.28 0.67
C ASP A 53 18.68 -6.28 -0.56
N ASP A 54 19.77 -7.05 -0.51
CA ASP A 54 20.92 -6.85 -1.39
C ASP A 54 20.57 -7.02 -2.88
N ILE A 55 19.93 -8.12 -3.26
CA ILE A 55 19.40 -8.33 -4.62
C ILE A 55 18.18 -9.23 -4.55
N ASP A 56 17.04 -8.76 -5.07
CA ASP A 56 15.82 -9.56 -5.18
C ASP A 56 14.88 -9.04 -6.29
N LEU A 57 13.74 -9.72 -6.45
CA LEU A 57 12.66 -9.27 -7.32
C LEU A 57 11.71 -8.36 -6.55
N GLN A 58 11.57 -7.12 -7.00
CA GLN A 58 10.56 -6.18 -6.51
C GLN A 58 9.19 -6.50 -7.09
N ASN A 59 9.12 -6.67 -8.41
CA ASN A 59 7.94 -7.07 -9.13
C ASN A 59 8.28 -8.19 -10.13
N ALA A 60 7.41 -9.20 -10.23
CA ALA A 60 7.51 -10.27 -11.23
C ALA A 60 6.11 -10.84 -11.48
N TYR A 61 5.42 -10.38 -12.50
CA TYR A 61 4.04 -10.79 -12.75
C TYR A 61 3.73 -10.92 -14.24
N LEU A 62 2.70 -11.70 -14.50
CA LEU A 62 2.00 -11.76 -15.77
C LEU A 62 0.64 -11.08 -15.63
N GLU A 63 0.22 -10.42 -16.70
CA GLU A 63 -1.06 -9.71 -16.76
C GLU A 63 -1.81 -10.07 -18.04
N TRP A 64 -3.11 -10.27 -17.92
CA TRP A 64 -4.02 -10.59 -19.03
C TRP A 64 -5.19 -9.62 -19.05
N SER A 65 -5.43 -8.99 -20.19
CA SER A 65 -6.63 -8.19 -20.47
C SER A 65 -7.69 -9.10 -21.09
N LEU A 66 -8.78 -9.37 -20.34
CA LEU A 66 -9.80 -10.36 -20.72
C LEU A 66 -10.95 -9.75 -21.53
N ALA A 67 -11.34 -8.52 -21.24
CA ALA A 67 -12.45 -7.85 -21.92
C ALA A 67 -12.12 -6.38 -22.24
N PRO A 68 -11.30 -6.10 -23.24
CA PRO A 68 -10.96 -4.72 -23.61
C PRO A 68 -12.05 -4.13 -24.51
N THR A 69 -13.17 -3.69 -23.94
CA THR A 69 -14.18 -2.90 -24.64
C THR A 69 -14.11 -1.44 -24.22
N ALA A 70 -14.74 -0.54 -24.96
CA ALA A 70 -14.78 0.87 -24.59
C ALA A 70 -15.51 1.15 -23.25
N ALA A 71 -16.40 0.24 -22.84
CA ALA A 71 -17.20 0.40 -21.62
C ALA A 71 -16.72 -0.43 -20.44
N VAL A 72 -16.03 -1.56 -20.71
CA VAL A 72 -15.59 -2.49 -19.66
C VAL A 72 -14.19 -3.02 -20.01
N GLY A 73 -13.26 -2.84 -19.09
CA GLY A 73 -11.93 -3.45 -19.14
C GLY A 73 -11.75 -4.38 -17.94
N ILE A 74 -11.39 -5.65 -18.20
CA ILE A 74 -11.06 -6.60 -17.13
C ILE A 74 -9.61 -7.03 -17.30
N THR A 75 -8.83 -6.90 -16.23
CA THR A 75 -7.43 -7.31 -16.18
C THR A 75 -7.21 -8.26 -15.00
N VAL A 76 -6.48 -9.33 -15.23
CA VAL A 76 -6.04 -10.25 -14.18
C VAL A 76 -4.52 -10.24 -14.15
N ARG A 77 -3.96 -10.06 -12.96
CA ARG A 77 -2.51 -10.09 -12.71
C ARG A 77 -2.18 -11.19 -11.72
N ALA A 78 -1.15 -11.97 -11.99
CA ALA A 78 -0.66 -13.02 -11.11
C ALA A 78 0.86 -12.96 -11.00
N GLY A 79 1.37 -13.12 -9.77
CA GLY A 79 2.79 -13.03 -9.45
C GLY A 79 3.10 -12.03 -8.34
N ARG A 80 4.39 -11.66 -8.25
CA ARG A 80 4.86 -10.67 -7.28
C ARG A 80 4.52 -9.26 -7.74
N GLN A 81 3.86 -8.51 -6.89
CA GLN A 81 3.33 -7.19 -7.21
C GLN A 81 3.21 -6.29 -5.99
N GLU A 82 3.25 -4.99 -6.21
CA GLU A 82 2.89 -4.00 -5.22
C GLU A 82 1.38 -3.78 -5.21
N LEU A 83 0.82 -3.52 -4.02
CA LEU A 83 -0.54 -3.06 -3.85
C LEU A 83 -0.53 -1.63 -3.32
N LEU A 84 -1.29 -0.78 -3.98
CA LEU A 84 -1.47 0.62 -3.63
C LEU A 84 -2.94 0.98 -3.77
N PHE A 85 -3.59 1.33 -2.66
CA PHE A 85 -4.97 1.76 -2.64
C PHE A 85 -5.13 3.06 -1.86
N GLY A 86 -6.04 3.91 -2.33
CA GLY A 86 -6.39 5.16 -1.71
C GLY A 86 -5.20 6.10 -1.53
N LYS A 87 -5.08 6.65 -0.33
CA LYS A 87 -3.96 7.51 0.10
C LYS A 87 -2.85 6.73 0.81
N GLN A 88 -2.82 5.42 0.62
CA GLN A 88 -1.82 4.49 1.15
C GLN A 88 -1.79 4.39 2.69
N ARG A 89 -2.85 4.79 3.39
CA ARG A 89 -2.90 4.71 4.85
C ARG A 89 -2.91 3.27 5.37
N LEU A 90 -3.60 2.34 4.69
CA LEU A 90 -3.69 0.94 5.08
C LEU A 90 -2.94 -0.01 4.13
N VAL A 91 -3.07 0.20 2.81
CA VAL A 91 -2.43 -0.66 1.80
C VAL A 91 -1.45 0.18 0.99
N SER A 92 -0.17 -0.06 1.21
CA SER A 92 0.92 0.73 0.65
C SER A 92 2.13 -0.14 0.35
N PRO A 93 2.86 0.14 -0.73
CA PRO A 93 4.17 -0.43 -0.97
C PRO A 93 5.25 0.09 0.00
N LEU A 94 4.92 1.03 0.90
CA LEU A 94 5.86 1.72 1.79
C LEU A 94 7.01 2.37 1.02
N ASP A 95 6.70 3.31 0.16
CA ASP A 95 7.68 3.93 -0.75
C ASP A 95 8.81 4.68 -0.02
N TRP A 96 8.56 5.09 1.21
CA TRP A 96 9.55 5.65 2.12
C TRP A 96 10.59 4.63 2.62
N ALA A 97 10.27 3.32 2.61
CA ALA A 97 11.19 2.25 3.00
C ALA A 97 12.14 1.92 1.85
N ASN A 98 13.41 1.64 2.16
CA ASN A 98 14.39 1.30 1.13
C ASN A 98 14.04 -0.01 0.38
N THR A 99 13.39 -0.95 1.05
CA THR A 99 13.04 -2.27 0.50
C THR A 99 11.59 -2.38 0.04
N ARG A 100 10.81 -1.41 -0.11
CA ARG A 100 9.39 -1.42 -0.52
C ARG A 100 8.66 -2.76 -0.29
N ARG A 101 7.41 -2.70 0.09
CA ARG A 101 6.57 -3.90 0.37
C ARG A 101 5.98 -4.45 -0.92
N THR A 102 6.08 -5.77 -1.09
CA THR A 102 5.47 -6.51 -2.20
C THR A 102 4.64 -7.69 -1.69
N PHE A 103 3.85 -8.24 -2.58
CA PHE A 103 2.95 -9.35 -2.31
C PHE A 103 3.01 -10.36 -3.46
N ASP A 104 3.02 -11.65 -3.13
CA ASP A 104 2.86 -12.72 -4.11
C ASP A 104 1.39 -13.19 -4.13
N GLY A 105 0.78 -13.26 -5.32
CA GLY A 105 -0.60 -13.71 -5.47
C GLY A 105 -1.28 -13.17 -6.72
N ALA A 106 -2.60 -13.02 -6.65
CA ALA A 106 -3.41 -12.60 -7.78
C ALA A 106 -4.27 -11.36 -7.45
N ARG A 107 -4.48 -10.53 -8.47
CA ARG A 107 -5.36 -9.35 -8.45
C ARG A 107 -6.17 -9.32 -9.74
N GLY A 108 -7.49 -9.15 -9.63
CA GLY A 108 -8.40 -8.82 -10.72
C GLY A 108 -8.82 -7.36 -10.63
N THR A 109 -8.77 -6.65 -11.73
CA THR A 109 -9.21 -5.26 -11.84
C THR A 109 -10.27 -5.15 -12.93
N ALA A 110 -11.43 -4.60 -12.59
CA ALA A 110 -12.48 -4.26 -13.56
C ALA A 110 -12.63 -2.74 -13.63
N ALA A 111 -12.42 -2.17 -14.80
CA ALA A 111 -12.73 -0.76 -15.10
C ALA A 111 -14.09 -0.70 -15.80
N ILE A 112 -15.08 -0.04 -15.16
CA ILE A 112 -16.45 0.06 -15.66
C ILE A 112 -16.86 1.52 -15.61
N ARG A 113 -16.89 2.19 -16.77
CA ARG A 113 -17.14 3.63 -16.87
C ARG A 113 -16.14 4.42 -16.02
N ASP A 114 -16.61 5.12 -14.99
CA ASP A 114 -15.81 5.91 -14.05
C ASP A 114 -15.42 5.14 -12.77
N TRP A 115 -15.78 3.87 -12.65
CA TRP A 115 -15.41 3.01 -11.54
C TRP A 115 -14.26 2.07 -11.87
N THR A 116 -13.39 1.85 -10.89
CA THR A 116 -12.41 0.76 -10.87
C THR A 116 -12.73 -0.13 -9.67
N LEU A 117 -12.87 -1.42 -9.92
CA LEU A 117 -13.13 -2.43 -8.91
C LEU A 117 -11.94 -3.38 -8.87
N ASP A 118 -11.32 -3.55 -7.72
CA ASP A 118 -10.22 -4.48 -7.51
C ASP A 118 -10.64 -5.57 -6.54
N GLY A 119 -10.29 -6.81 -6.88
CA GLY A 119 -10.35 -7.94 -5.96
C GLY A 119 -8.98 -8.62 -5.93
N PHE A 120 -8.47 -8.97 -4.76
CA PHE A 120 -7.15 -9.59 -4.66
C PHE A 120 -7.09 -10.66 -3.56
N PHE A 121 -6.22 -11.63 -3.78
CA PHE A 121 -5.77 -12.61 -2.80
C PHE A 121 -4.25 -12.73 -2.90
N VAL A 122 -3.55 -12.36 -1.84
CA VAL A 122 -2.09 -12.25 -1.85
C VAL A 122 -1.49 -12.62 -0.49
N ARG A 123 -0.18 -12.88 -0.49
CA ARG A 123 0.64 -13.05 0.70
C ARG A 123 1.75 -12.03 0.71
N PRO A 124 2.03 -11.37 1.86
CA PRO A 124 3.18 -10.48 1.98
C PRO A 124 4.48 -11.21 1.69
N VAL A 125 5.39 -10.54 1.01
CA VAL A 125 6.74 -11.05 0.80
C VAL A 125 7.61 -10.64 1.97
N ARG A 126 8.31 -11.61 2.56
CA ARG A 126 9.31 -11.39 3.61
C ARG A 126 10.67 -11.17 3.00
N VAL A 127 11.35 -10.12 3.44
CA VAL A 127 12.76 -9.91 3.13
C VAL A 127 13.60 -10.96 3.84
N VAL A 128 14.40 -11.72 3.10
CA VAL A 128 15.30 -12.77 3.57
C VAL A 128 16.74 -12.31 3.37
N ARG A 129 17.41 -12.01 4.46
CA ARG A 129 18.77 -11.48 4.51
C ARG A 129 19.76 -12.39 3.88
N SER A 130 20.23 -12.58 2.90
CA SER A 130 21.17 -13.56 2.29
C SER A 130 20.48 -14.64 1.46
N GLY A 131 19.30 -14.35 0.90
CA GLY A 131 18.58 -15.26 0.03
C GLY A 131 17.44 -14.58 -0.69
N PHE A 132 16.82 -15.27 -1.62
CA PHE A 132 15.66 -14.73 -2.31
C PHE A 132 14.46 -14.59 -1.37
N ASN A 133 13.79 -13.46 -1.47
CA ASN A 133 12.57 -13.16 -0.74
C ASN A 133 11.45 -14.13 -1.12
N ARG A 134 10.66 -14.51 -0.15
CA ARG A 134 9.55 -15.46 -0.32
C ARG A 134 8.31 -14.97 0.39
N TRP A 135 7.16 -15.43 -0.08
CA TRP A 135 5.90 -15.12 0.59
C TRP A 135 5.87 -15.66 2.02
N ASP A 136 5.17 -14.94 2.84
CA ASP A 136 4.85 -15.40 4.20
C ASP A 136 3.71 -16.43 4.14
N SER A 137 4.06 -17.71 4.31
CA SER A 137 3.07 -18.81 4.28
C SER A 137 2.05 -18.75 5.43
N GLY A 138 2.40 -18.09 6.52
CA GLY A 138 1.51 -17.91 7.68
C GLY A 138 0.60 -16.67 7.59
N THR A 139 0.64 -15.92 6.48
CA THR A 139 -0.18 -14.70 6.32
C THR A 139 -0.92 -14.72 5.01
N ASP A 140 -2.25 -14.64 5.06
CA ASP A 140 -3.11 -14.41 3.91
C ASP A 140 -3.70 -12.99 4.00
N PHE A 141 -3.68 -12.27 2.89
CA PHE A 141 -4.29 -10.95 2.77
C PHE A 141 -5.15 -10.88 1.52
N PHE A 142 -6.42 -10.57 1.70
CA PHE A 142 -7.35 -10.43 0.59
C PHE A 142 -8.34 -9.30 0.82
N GLY A 143 -8.94 -8.82 -0.25
CA GLY A 143 -9.88 -7.73 -0.15
C GLY A 143 -10.50 -7.34 -1.47
N LEU A 144 -11.43 -6.41 -1.32
CA LEU A 144 -12.13 -5.71 -2.39
C LEU A 144 -11.89 -4.22 -2.21
N HIS A 145 -11.65 -3.52 -3.30
CA HIS A 145 -11.53 -2.08 -3.33
C HIS A 145 -12.32 -1.53 -4.53
N ALA A 146 -13.10 -0.50 -4.31
CA ALA A 146 -13.84 0.20 -5.35
C ALA A 146 -13.43 1.67 -5.31
N ALA A 147 -13.09 2.24 -6.45
CA ALA A 147 -12.75 3.65 -6.57
C ALA A 147 -13.46 4.28 -7.76
N ARG A 148 -14.12 5.42 -7.53
CA ARG A 148 -14.66 6.26 -8.60
C ARG A 148 -13.65 7.33 -8.99
N LYS A 149 -13.39 7.48 -10.28
CA LYS A 149 -12.51 8.52 -10.80
C LYS A 149 -13.09 9.91 -10.50
N PRO A 150 -12.25 10.88 -10.14
CA PRO A 150 -12.70 12.24 -9.96
C PRO A 150 -13.20 12.83 -11.30
N GLY A 151 -14.22 13.65 -11.21
CA GLY A 151 -14.82 14.34 -12.34
C GLY A 151 -15.64 15.55 -11.82
N ARG A 152 -16.87 15.72 -12.30
CA ARG A 152 -17.80 16.69 -11.70
C ARG A 152 -18.18 16.33 -10.26
N LEU A 153 -18.10 15.05 -9.92
CA LEU A 153 -18.34 14.53 -8.58
C LEU A 153 -17.00 14.20 -7.90
N PRO A 154 -16.92 14.26 -6.57
CA PRO A 154 -15.69 13.93 -5.84
C PRO A 154 -15.25 12.48 -6.07
N ARG A 155 -13.98 12.19 -5.82
CA ARG A 155 -13.47 10.83 -5.73
C ARG A 155 -14.13 10.15 -4.54
N LEU A 156 -14.69 8.98 -4.78
CA LEU A 156 -15.24 8.12 -3.74
C LEU A 156 -14.51 6.79 -3.80
N GLU A 157 -14.04 6.30 -2.67
CA GLU A 157 -13.45 4.98 -2.53
C GLU A 157 -14.11 4.25 -1.37
N GLY A 158 -14.25 2.92 -1.53
CA GLY A 158 -14.71 2.03 -0.49
C GLY A 158 -13.89 0.74 -0.54
N TYR A 159 -13.62 0.14 0.60
CA TYR A 159 -12.86 -1.10 0.66
C TYR A 159 -13.31 -2.01 1.80
N TRP A 160 -13.13 -3.30 1.56
CA TRP A 160 -13.22 -4.34 2.55
C TRP A 160 -11.97 -5.20 2.46
N LEU A 161 -11.28 -5.37 3.60
CA LEU A 161 -10.01 -6.09 3.68
C LEU A 161 -10.12 -7.18 4.76
N MET A 162 -9.44 -8.29 4.55
CA MET A 162 -9.28 -9.34 5.53
C MET A 162 -7.81 -9.77 5.61
N LEU A 163 -7.26 -9.74 6.82
CA LEU A 163 -5.94 -10.24 7.16
C LEU A 163 -6.07 -11.47 8.07
N ARG A 164 -5.42 -12.56 7.68
CA ARG A 164 -5.26 -13.76 8.51
C ARG A 164 -3.78 -13.96 8.77
N ARG A 165 -3.40 -14.19 10.02
CA ARG A 165 -2.05 -14.59 10.41
C ARG A 165 -2.13 -15.81 11.33
N GLU A 166 -1.32 -16.82 11.07
CA GLU A 166 -1.25 -18.00 11.92
C GLU A 166 -0.61 -17.72 13.27
N ALA A 167 0.35 -16.79 13.29
CA ALA A 167 1.01 -16.32 14.49
C ALA A 167 1.18 -14.80 14.42
N ALA A 168 0.62 -14.09 15.37
CA ALA A 168 0.76 -12.67 15.57
C ALA A 168 0.86 -12.35 17.05
N ALA A 169 1.51 -11.25 17.40
CA ALA A 169 1.57 -10.74 18.77
C ALA A 169 1.40 -9.21 18.76
N PHE A 170 0.60 -8.72 19.70
CA PHE A 170 0.38 -7.30 19.92
C PHE A 170 -0.07 -7.06 21.36
N ASN A 171 0.54 -6.09 22.04
CA ASN A 171 0.22 -5.68 23.42
C ASN A 171 0.09 -6.87 24.40
N GLY A 172 1.05 -7.81 24.37
CA GLY A 172 1.05 -8.97 25.26
C GLY A 172 0.09 -10.11 24.86
N THR A 173 -0.76 -9.91 23.87
CA THR A 173 -1.64 -10.95 23.34
C THR A 173 -0.99 -11.58 22.12
N ALA A 174 -0.92 -12.91 22.08
CA ALA A 174 -0.36 -13.67 20.96
C ALA A 174 -1.29 -14.79 20.51
N GLY A 175 -1.22 -15.17 19.23
CA GLY A 175 -2.00 -16.27 18.67
C GLY A 175 -2.39 -16.05 17.21
N ARG A 176 -3.38 -16.78 16.75
CA ARG A 176 -3.95 -16.59 15.42
C ARG A 176 -4.69 -15.26 15.36
N GLU A 177 -4.50 -14.54 14.25
CA GLU A 177 -5.21 -13.29 13.98
C GLU A 177 -6.17 -13.45 12.81
N ARG A 178 -7.38 -12.92 13.00
CA ARG A 178 -8.36 -12.66 11.94
C ARG A 178 -8.83 -11.23 12.10
N ARG A 179 -8.47 -10.39 11.15
CA ARG A 179 -8.83 -8.97 11.17
C ARG A 179 -9.59 -8.62 9.91
N TYR A 180 -10.74 -8.04 10.09
CA TYR A 180 -11.55 -7.45 9.03
C TYR A 180 -11.44 -5.93 9.11
N THR A 181 -11.45 -5.28 7.97
CA THR A 181 -11.43 -3.82 7.88
C THR A 181 -12.45 -3.39 6.84
N PHE A 182 -13.29 -2.46 7.20
CA PHE A 182 -14.16 -1.76 6.26
C PHE A 182 -13.84 -0.27 6.33
N GLY A 183 -13.71 0.40 5.19
CA GLY A 183 -13.41 1.82 5.16
C GLY A 183 -13.89 2.50 3.90
N ALA A 184 -13.93 3.81 3.97
CA ALA A 184 -14.31 4.67 2.86
C ALA A 184 -13.47 5.95 2.85
N ARG A 185 -13.26 6.51 1.66
CA ARG A 185 -12.56 7.77 1.43
C ARG A 185 -13.33 8.66 0.48
N LEU A 186 -13.37 9.94 0.80
CA LEU A 186 -13.97 10.98 -0.01
C LEU A 186 -12.92 12.08 -0.24
N ALA A 187 -12.62 12.39 -1.51
CA ALA A 187 -11.65 13.43 -1.83
C ALA A 187 -12.12 14.26 -3.01
N GLY A 188 -11.86 15.55 -2.97
CA GLY A 188 -12.32 16.46 -4.02
C GLY A 188 -11.96 17.90 -3.78
N THR A 189 -12.67 18.77 -4.52
CA THR A 189 -12.57 20.21 -4.40
C THR A 189 -13.94 20.80 -4.15
N ALA A 190 -14.02 21.86 -3.37
CA ALA A 190 -15.24 22.60 -3.05
C ALA A 190 -15.06 24.09 -3.35
N GLY A 191 -16.16 24.84 -3.37
CA GLY A 191 -16.12 26.29 -3.50
C GLY A 191 -15.54 26.80 -4.82
N GLY A 192 -15.88 26.18 -5.95
CA GLY A 192 -15.35 26.55 -7.26
C GLY A 192 -13.87 26.19 -7.43
N ALA A 193 -13.46 25.04 -6.93
CA ALA A 193 -12.10 24.50 -6.94
C ALA A 193 -11.11 25.26 -6.04
N ARG A 194 -11.59 25.96 -5.02
CA ARG A 194 -10.72 26.72 -4.10
C ARG A 194 -10.26 25.93 -2.88
N ALA A 195 -11.09 25.05 -2.33
CA ALA A 195 -10.75 24.21 -1.19
C ALA A 195 -10.60 22.75 -1.63
N GLU A 196 -9.50 22.14 -1.31
CA GLU A 196 -9.27 20.71 -1.50
C GLU A 196 -9.53 19.98 -0.19
N TYR A 197 -10.14 18.81 -0.25
CA TYR A 197 -10.39 17.96 0.90
C TYR A 197 -10.12 16.50 0.60
N ASP A 198 -9.73 15.75 1.64
CA ASP A 198 -9.47 14.33 1.60
C ASP A 198 -9.78 13.73 2.97
N PHE A 199 -10.85 12.96 3.08
CA PHE A 199 -11.28 12.33 4.31
C PHE A 199 -11.34 10.83 4.13
N GLU A 200 -10.78 10.08 5.07
CA GLU A 200 -10.82 8.63 5.10
C GLU A 200 -11.16 8.14 6.51
N ALA A 201 -12.06 7.18 6.59
CA ALA A 201 -12.39 6.53 7.84
C ALA A 201 -12.42 5.02 7.64
N ALA A 202 -11.98 4.27 8.64
CA ALA A 202 -12.07 2.81 8.65
C ALA A 202 -12.34 2.28 10.05
N TYR A 203 -12.99 1.12 10.08
CA TYR A 203 -13.21 0.34 11.29
C TYR A 203 -12.66 -1.07 11.11
N GLN A 204 -11.99 -1.55 12.15
CA GLN A 204 -11.42 -2.90 12.20
C GLN A 204 -12.04 -3.70 13.32
N TRP A 205 -12.35 -4.98 13.02
CA TRP A 205 -12.85 -5.93 14.00
C TRP A 205 -12.27 -7.32 13.75
N GLY A 206 -12.33 -8.16 14.76
CA GLY A 206 -11.84 -9.53 14.65
C GLY A 206 -11.30 -10.09 15.95
N SER A 207 -10.30 -10.96 15.86
CA SER A 207 -9.66 -11.60 17.02
C SER A 207 -8.15 -11.76 16.84
N LEU A 208 -7.43 -11.71 17.95
CA LEU A 208 -6.02 -12.06 18.06
C LEU A 208 -5.85 -12.97 19.28
N GLY A 209 -5.55 -14.26 19.04
CA GLY A 209 -5.54 -15.26 20.11
C GLY A 209 -6.89 -15.29 20.84
N ALA A 210 -6.89 -15.05 22.14
CA ALA A 210 -8.07 -14.91 22.98
C ALA A 210 -8.65 -13.48 23.02
N GLY A 211 -7.96 -12.51 22.45
CA GLY A 211 -8.36 -11.10 22.48
C GLY A 211 -9.26 -10.72 21.31
N THR A 212 -10.10 -9.71 21.52
CA THR A 212 -10.97 -9.11 20.50
C THR A 212 -10.28 -7.90 19.90
N ILE A 213 -10.36 -7.76 18.58
CA ILE A 213 -9.92 -6.56 17.84
C ILE A 213 -11.14 -5.66 17.66
N SER A 214 -11.03 -4.41 18.06
CA SER A 214 -12.00 -3.34 17.79
C SER A 214 -11.19 -2.04 17.72
N ALA A 215 -11.07 -1.47 16.53
CA ALA A 215 -10.26 -0.28 16.32
C ALA A 215 -10.88 0.59 15.21
N ALA A 216 -10.71 1.88 15.31
CA ALA A 216 -11.15 2.85 14.31
C ALA A 216 -10.01 3.77 13.91
N MET A 217 -10.03 4.22 12.66
CA MET A 217 -9.18 5.30 12.20
C MET A 217 -9.99 6.36 11.48
N PHE A 218 -9.50 7.58 11.55
CA PHE A 218 -9.95 8.71 10.74
C PHE A 218 -8.72 9.50 10.30
N GLY A 219 -8.64 9.82 8.99
CA GLY A 219 -7.66 10.75 8.45
C GLY A 219 -8.37 11.84 7.68
N GLY A 220 -8.06 13.09 7.97
CA GLY A 220 -8.66 14.25 7.33
C GLY A 220 -7.62 15.27 6.90
N GLU A 221 -7.71 15.75 5.69
CA GLU A 221 -6.86 16.82 5.18
C GLU A 221 -7.71 17.87 4.46
N LEU A 222 -7.37 19.12 4.71
CA LEU A 222 -7.93 20.28 4.02
C LEU A 222 -6.78 21.12 3.48
N ALA A 223 -6.91 21.63 2.26
CA ALA A 223 -5.98 22.59 1.71
C ALA A 223 -6.70 23.70 0.97
N TYR A 224 -6.16 24.90 1.09
CA TYR A 224 -6.73 26.11 0.45
C TYR A 224 -5.61 26.86 -0.30
N PRO A 225 -5.58 26.78 -1.63
CA PRO A 225 -4.67 27.55 -2.44
C PRO A 225 -5.14 29.02 -2.57
N VAL A 226 -4.25 29.97 -2.29
CA VAL A 226 -4.56 31.40 -2.43
C VAL A 226 -3.93 31.92 -3.73
N ALA A 227 -4.65 31.74 -4.84
CA ALA A 227 -4.13 32.02 -6.17
C ALA A 227 -3.91 33.53 -6.47
N GLN A 228 -4.55 34.41 -5.71
CA GLN A 228 -4.54 35.87 -5.93
C GLN A 228 -3.35 36.60 -5.26
N VAL A 229 -2.59 35.89 -4.43
CA VAL A 229 -1.41 36.44 -3.71
C VAL A 229 -0.14 36.07 -4.46
N PRO A 230 0.84 37.00 -4.61
CA PRO A 230 2.16 36.66 -5.14
C PRO A 230 2.77 35.46 -4.39
N GLY A 231 3.39 34.52 -5.13
CA GLY A 231 3.90 33.27 -4.57
C GLY A 231 2.86 32.17 -4.41
N ARG A 232 1.56 32.45 -4.61
CA ARG A 232 0.45 31.47 -4.57
C ARG A 232 0.52 30.50 -3.38
N PRO A 233 0.54 31.01 -2.13
CA PRO A 233 0.66 30.16 -0.96
C PRO A 233 -0.51 29.18 -0.88
N ARG A 234 -0.24 28.00 -0.29
CA ARG A 234 -1.25 26.97 -0.04
C ARG A 234 -1.25 26.66 1.45
N PHE A 235 -2.35 26.95 2.12
CA PHE A 235 -2.57 26.54 3.51
C PHE A 235 -3.03 25.10 3.55
N HIS A 236 -2.52 24.37 4.51
CA HIS A 236 -2.83 22.95 4.69
C HIS A 236 -3.06 22.67 6.18
N ALA A 237 -4.10 21.88 6.47
CA ALA A 237 -4.39 21.37 7.80
C ALA A 237 -4.74 19.89 7.69
N GLY A 238 -4.24 19.09 8.62
CA GLY A 238 -4.50 17.65 8.67
C GLY A 238 -4.76 17.18 10.11
N LEU A 239 -5.58 16.14 10.21
CA LEU A 239 -5.86 15.43 11.46
C LEU A 239 -5.86 13.92 11.16
N ASP A 240 -5.08 13.16 11.92
CA ASP A 240 -5.11 11.71 11.92
C ASP A 240 -5.45 11.21 13.35
N TYR A 241 -6.36 10.24 13.41
CA TYR A 241 -6.79 9.56 14.63
C TYR A 241 -6.74 8.05 14.41
N ALA A 242 -6.23 7.32 15.39
CA ALA A 242 -6.31 5.87 15.47
C ALA A 242 -6.50 5.43 16.93
N SER A 243 -7.39 4.43 17.15
CA SER A 243 -7.66 3.84 18.47
C SER A 243 -6.95 2.51 18.68
#